data_ccc2d37081a5b2e25cbe40246d9ad04b
#
_entry.id   ccc2d37081a5b2e25cbe40246d9ad04b
#
_cell.length_a   1.000
_cell.length_b   1.000
_cell.length_c   1.000
_cell.angle_alpha   90.00
_cell.angle_beta   90.00
_cell.angle_gamma   90.00
#
_symmetry.space_group_name_H-M   'P 1'
#
loop_
_entity.id
_entity.type
_entity.pdbx_description
1 polymer ?
#
loop_
_entity_poly.entity_id
_entity_poly.type
_entity_poly.pdbx_seq_one_letter_code
_entity_poly.pdbx_strand_id
1 'polypeptide(L)'
;MTEIPLPPPAVPTPESVRKALRAVKDPELNLNIVDIGLVYDIEVNEPGMVHVRMTLTSPGCPAGTEIIDDVKKVAADMEGVQGVDVELVWDPYWTPDKMDPRVRAFLGF
;
A
#
# COMPACT_ATOMS: atom_id res chain seq x y z
N MET A 1 38.62 -17.56 -4.02
CA MET A 1 37.17 -17.49 -4.23
C MET A 1 36.71 -16.03 -4.17
N THR A 2 36.07 -15.62 -5.18
CA THR A 2 35.57 -14.25 -5.19
C THR A 2 34.26 -14.22 -4.48
N GLU A 3 34.24 -13.60 -3.34
CA GLU A 3 32.98 -13.38 -2.66
C GLU A 3 32.14 -12.40 -3.46
N ILE A 4 30.94 -12.82 -3.76
CA ILE A 4 29.98 -11.89 -4.32
C ILE A 4 29.59 -10.97 -3.17
N PRO A 5 29.90 -9.68 -3.24
CA PRO A 5 29.48 -8.78 -2.18
C PRO A 5 27.97 -8.84 -2.08
N LEU A 6 27.48 -9.06 -0.86
CA LEU A 6 26.06 -8.96 -0.61
C LEU A 6 25.66 -7.54 -1.00
N PRO A 7 24.58 -7.40 -1.76
CA PRO A 7 24.07 -6.06 -2.01
C PRO A 7 23.80 -5.39 -0.66
N PRO A 8 23.98 -4.07 -0.57
CA PRO A 8 23.57 -3.35 0.63
C PRO A 8 22.10 -3.69 0.92
N PRO A 9 21.67 -3.64 2.20
CA PRO A 9 20.27 -3.90 2.52
C PRO A 9 19.44 -3.12 1.51
N ALA A 10 18.68 -3.83 0.71
CA ALA A 10 17.95 -3.22 -0.37
C ALA A 10 16.98 -2.21 0.20
N VAL A 11 17.13 -0.96 -0.18
CA VAL A 11 16.08 0.02 0.01
C VAL A 11 14.87 -0.53 -0.73
N PRO A 12 13.69 -0.62 -0.11
CA PRO A 12 12.53 -1.13 -0.79
C PRO A 12 12.19 -0.26 -2.01
N THR A 13 11.60 -0.85 -3.01
CA THR A 13 11.12 -0.09 -4.17
C THR A 13 9.64 0.19 -4.02
N PRO A 14 9.10 1.21 -4.71
CA PRO A 14 7.66 1.41 -4.71
C PRO A 14 6.87 0.16 -5.10
N GLU A 15 7.37 -0.61 -6.06
CA GLU A 15 6.73 -1.85 -6.48
C GLU A 15 6.74 -2.91 -5.38
N SER A 16 7.85 -3.05 -4.65
CA SER A 16 7.92 -4.03 -3.57
C SER A 16 7.01 -3.64 -2.40
N VAL A 17 6.90 -2.35 -2.11
CA VAL A 17 5.97 -1.87 -1.09
C VAL A 17 4.53 -2.14 -1.52
N ARG A 18 4.20 -1.82 -2.76
CA ARG A 18 2.86 -2.08 -3.29
C ARG A 18 2.49 -3.56 -3.20
N LYS A 19 3.42 -4.43 -3.56
CA LYS A 19 3.22 -5.86 -3.46
C LYS A 19 2.97 -6.30 -2.01
N ALA A 20 3.73 -5.77 -1.07
CA ALA A 20 3.57 -6.10 0.35
C ALA A 20 2.21 -5.62 0.87
N LEU A 21 1.73 -4.46 0.41
CA LEU A 21 0.47 -3.90 0.86
C LEU A 21 -0.74 -4.71 0.41
N ARG A 22 -0.58 -5.66 -0.49
CA ARG A 22 -1.65 -6.60 -0.82
C ARG A 22 -2.02 -7.52 0.34
N ALA A 23 -1.22 -7.54 1.39
CA ALA A 23 -1.58 -8.23 2.62
C ALA A 23 -2.63 -7.48 3.44
N VAL A 24 -2.85 -6.20 3.14
CA VAL A 24 -3.83 -5.37 3.84
C VAL A 24 -5.17 -5.45 3.12
N LYS A 25 -6.21 -5.84 3.83
CA LYS A 25 -7.55 -5.97 3.26
C LYS A 25 -8.49 -4.91 3.82
N ASP A 26 -9.38 -4.44 2.96
CA ASP A 26 -10.55 -3.68 3.39
C ASP A 26 -11.56 -4.67 3.96
N PRO A 27 -11.89 -4.59 5.25
CA PRO A 27 -12.80 -5.58 5.85
C PRO A 27 -14.22 -5.52 5.32
N GLU A 28 -14.64 -4.40 4.75
CA GLU A 28 -15.99 -4.28 4.17
C GLU A 28 -16.10 -5.01 2.85
N LEU A 29 -15.04 -4.96 2.02
CA LEU A 29 -15.04 -5.60 0.72
C LEU A 29 -14.34 -6.95 0.71
N ASN A 30 -13.57 -7.24 1.77
CA ASN A 30 -12.75 -8.44 1.89
C ASN A 30 -11.78 -8.62 0.71
N LEU A 31 -11.26 -7.51 0.21
CA LEU A 31 -10.30 -7.45 -0.90
C LEU A 31 -9.13 -6.59 -0.48
N ASN A 32 -7.95 -6.87 -1.07
CA ASN A 32 -6.77 -6.09 -0.72
C ASN A 32 -6.85 -4.67 -1.26
N ILE A 33 -6.27 -3.74 -0.51
CA ILE A 33 -6.39 -2.31 -0.79
C ILE A 33 -5.72 -1.88 -2.07
N VAL A 34 -4.73 -2.65 -2.55
CA VAL A 34 -4.03 -2.33 -3.80
C VAL A 34 -4.94 -2.61 -4.99
N ASP A 35 -5.55 -3.78 -5.02
CA ASP A 35 -6.40 -4.20 -6.14
C ASP A 35 -7.69 -3.39 -6.22
N ILE A 36 -8.21 -2.93 -5.09
CA ILE A 36 -9.40 -2.07 -5.12
C ILE A 36 -9.06 -0.59 -5.35
N GLY A 37 -7.78 -0.26 -5.50
CA GLY A 37 -7.38 1.06 -5.92
C GLY A 37 -7.32 2.12 -4.83
N LEU A 38 -7.11 1.72 -3.58
CA LEU A 38 -7.00 2.68 -2.48
C LEU A 38 -5.61 3.29 -2.35
N VAL A 39 -4.59 2.64 -2.89
CA VAL A 39 -3.21 3.14 -2.83
C VAL A 39 -2.94 3.96 -4.09
N TYR A 40 -2.77 5.26 -3.93
CA TYR A 40 -2.60 6.16 -5.06
C TYR A 40 -1.14 6.35 -5.45
N ASP A 41 -0.25 6.44 -4.46
CA ASP A 41 1.14 6.68 -4.75
C ASP A 41 2.01 6.13 -3.64
N ILE A 42 3.20 5.69 -4.00
CA ILE A 42 4.19 5.18 -3.05
C ILE A 42 5.53 5.81 -3.41
N GLU A 43 6.13 6.51 -2.46
CA GLU A 43 7.47 7.04 -2.60
C GLU A 43 8.39 6.36 -1.60
N VAL A 44 9.60 6.07 -2.03
CA VAL A 44 10.64 5.52 -1.16
C VAL A 44 11.84 6.44 -1.27
N ASN A 45 12.20 7.04 -0.15
CA ASN A 45 13.35 7.93 -0.07
C ASN A 45 14.44 7.29 0.77
N GLU A 46 15.70 7.62 0.48
CA GLU A 46 16.80 7.16 1.30
C GLU A 46 16.73 7.78 2.69
N PRO A 47 17.08 7.05 3.74
CA PRO A 47 17.67 5.71 3.78
C PRO A 47 16.64 4.56 3.84
N GLY A 48 15.43 4.76 3.54
CA GLY A 48 14.37 3.72 3.60
C GLY A 48 13.07 4.27 4.18
N MET A 49 12.83 5.56 3.96
CA MET A 49 11.58 6.21 4.36
C MET A 49 10.52 5.95 3.30
N VAL A 50 9.45 5.31 3.70
CA VAL A 50 8.33 4.98 2.82
C VAL A 50 7.20 5.96 3.07
N HIS A 51 6.74 6.59 2.00
CA HIS A 51 5.59 7.49 2.04
C HIS A 51 4.49 6.89 1.17
N VAL A 52 3.34 6.60 1.78
CA VAL A 52 2.18 6.03 1.09
C VAL A 52 1.07 7.06 1.06
N ARG A 53 0.64 7.40 -0.15
CA ARG A 53 -0.52 8.26 -0.34
C ARG A 53 -1.69 7.35 -0.71
N MET A 54 -2.75 7.38 0.08
CA MET A 54 -3.88 6.50 -0.11
C MET A 54 -5.19 7.18 0.25
N THR A 55 -6.27 6.55 -0.12
CA THR A 55 -7.61 6.99 0.24
C THR A 55 -8.41 5.83 0.85
N LEU A 56 -9.64 6.11 1.20
CA LEU A 56 -10.62 5.12 1.66
C LEU A 56 -11.83 5.18 0.75
N THR A 57 -12.67 4.14 0.79
CA THR A 57 -13.85 4.07 -0.06
C THR A 57 -14.88 5.14 0.28
N SER A 58 -14.89 5.60 1.54
CA SER A 58 -15.73 6.72 1.95
C SER A 58 -15.14 7.42 3.17
N PRO A 59 -15.43 8.73 3.37
CA PRO A 59 -14.91 9.46 4.52
C PRO A 59 -15.40 8.91 5.86
N GLY A 60 -16.54 8.25 5.89
CA GLY A 60 -17.10 7.67 7.09
C GLY A 60 -16.75 6.22 7.32
N CYS A 61 -15.72 5.70 6.64
CA CYS A 61 -15.34 4.29 6.75
C CYS A 61 -14.92 3.96 8.18
N PRO A 62 -15.68 3.13 8.92
CA PRO A 62 -15.32 2.81 10.31
C PRO A 62 -14.06 1.98 10.44
N ALA A 63 -13.65 1.31 9.35
CA ALA A 63 -12.44 0.51 9.32
C ALA A 63 -11.21 1.32 8.88
N GLY A 64 -11.36 2.63 8.63
CA GLY A 64 -10.27 3.44 8.09
C GLY A 64 -9.03 3.45 8.95
N THR A 65 -9.16 3.62 10.25
CA THR A 65 -8.03 3.61 11.18
C THR A 65 -7.33 2.26 11.15
N GLU A 66 -8.08 1.19 11.15
CA GLU A 66 -7.54 -0.17 11.09
C GLU A 66 -6.74 -0.40 9.80
N ILE A 67 -7.28 0.04 8.67
CA ILE A 67 -6.59 -0.08 7.38
C ILE A 67 -5.28 0.69 7.41
N ILE A 68 -5.29 1.92 7.89
CA ILE A 68 -4.09 2.76 7.95
C ILE A 68 -3.05 2.13 8.88
N ASP A 69 -3.46 1.64 10.03
CA ASP A 69 -2.55 0.99 10.97
C ASP A 69 -1.94 -0.26 10.36
N ASP A 70 -2.72 -1.05 9.63
CA ASP A 70 -2.22 -2.23 8.94
C ASP A 70 -1.22 -1.88 7.84
N VAL A 71 -1.47 -0.80 7.09
CA VAL A 71 -0.53 -0.32 6.08
C VAL A 71 0.80 0.04 6.72
N LYS A 72 0.77 0.79 7.83
CA LYS A 72 1.99 1.16 8.53
C LYS A 72 2.74 -0.06 9.03
N LYS A 73 2.04 -1.02 9.59
CA LYS A 73 2.64 -2.23 10.15
C LYS A 73 3.28 -3.08 9.05
N VAL A 74 2.56 -3.34 7.98
CA VAL A 74 3.06 -4.17 6.88
C VAL A 74 4.27 -3.53 6.25
N ALA A 75 4.23 -2.22 5.98
CA ALA A 75 5.36 -1.52 5.38
C ALA A 75 6.55 -1.45 6.33
N ALA A 76 6.32 -1.21 7.62
CA ALA A 76 7.39 -1.14 8.61
C ALA A 76 8.10 -2.47 8.81
N ASP A 77 7.41 -3.59 8.60
CA ASP A 77 8.00 -4.92 8.74
C ASP A 77 8.87 -5.31 7.54
N MET A 78 8.85 -4.54 6.47
CA MET A 78 9.67 -4.82 5.29
C MET A 78 11.14 -4.55 5.57
N GLU A 79 12.01 -5.41 5.04
CA GLU A 79 13.45 -5.23 5.13
C GLU A 79 13.86 -3.91 4.47
N GLY A 80 14.70 -3.15 5.15
CA GLY A 80 15.22 -1.89 4.62
C GLY A 80 14.36 -0.68 4.90
N VAL A 81 13.18 -0.85 5.49
CA VAL A 81 12.30 0.26 5.83
C VAL A 81 12.73 0.87 7.17
N GLN A 82 13.03 2.16 7.16
CA GLN A 82 13.43 2.92 8.34
C GLN A 82 12.24 3.64 8.99
N GLY A 83 11.24 3.96 8.21
CA GLY A 83 10.05 4.61 8.71
C GLY A 83 8.95 4.63 7.66
N VAL A 84 7.72 4.79 8.10
CA VAL A 84 6.56 4.81 7.21
C VAL A 84 5.71 6.02 7.57
N ASP A 85 5.34 6.76 6.53
CA ASP A 85 4.39 7.85 6.63
C ASP A 85 3.22 7.56 5.70
N VAL A 86 2.00 7.68 6.22
CA VAL A 86 0.79 7.45 5.43
C VAL A 86 0.01 8.76 5.37
N GLU A 87 -0.21 9.21 4.15
CA GLU A 87 -1.00 10.40 3.89
C GLU A 87 -2.36 9.98 3.34
N LEU A 88 -3.41 10.34 4.06
CA LEU A 88 -4.78 10.07 3.62
C LEU A 88 -5.26 11.25 2.77
N VAL A 89 -5.66 10.96 1.55
CA VAL A 89 -6.11 12.00 0.61
C VAL A 89 -7.52 11.67 0.12
N TRP A 90 -8.27 12.71 -0.20
CA TRP A 90 -9.64 12.60 -0.68
C TRP A 90 -9.82 13.17 -2.09
N ASP A 91 -8.74 13.62 -2.71
CA ASP A 91 -8.75 14.14 -4.07
C ASP A 91 -7.69 13.39 -4.89
N PRO A 92 -8.10 12.63 -5.91
CA PRO A 92 -9.48 12.35 -6.28
C PRO A 92 -10.16 11.38 -5.31
N TYR A 93 -11.49 11.47 -5.21
CA TYR A 93 -12.26 10.48 -4.47
C TYR A 93 -12.13 9.11 -5.11
N TRP A 94 -12.15 8.09 -4.26
CA TRP A 94 -12.18 6.73 -4.76
C TRP A 94 -13.51 6.43 -5.43
N THR A 95 -13.45 5.72 -6.55
CA THR A 95 -14.62 5.18 -7.24
C THR A 95 -14.29 3.76 -7.70
N PRO A 96 -15.30 2.93 -7.99
CA PRO A 96 -15.05 1.57 -8.49
C PRO A 96 -14.18 1.52 -9.75
N ASP A 97 -14.12 2.61 -10.53
CA ASP A 97 -13.26 2.68 -11.71
C ASP A 97 -11.77 2.57 -11.38
N LYS A 98 -11.39 2.80 -10.13
CA LYS A 98 -10.00 2.69 -9.69
C LYS A 98 -9.57 1.27 -9.36
N MET A 99 -10.52 0.34 -9.31
CA MET A 99 -10.22 -1.06 -9.07
C MET A 99 -9.48 -1.67 -10.25
N ASP A 100 -8.63 -2.67 -9.95
CA ASP A 100 -8.06 -3.51 -11.00
C ASP A 100 -9.20 -4.07 -11.86
N PRO A 101 -9.09 -4.05 -13.20
CA PRO A 101 -10.17 -4.53 -14.07
C PRO A 101 -10.65 -5.95 -13.76
N ARG A 102 -9.77 -6.82 -13.32
CA ARG A 102 -10.13 -8.19 -12.97
C ARG A 102 -11.01 -8.23 -11.72
N VAL A 103 -10.72 -7.38 -10.76
CA VAL A 103 -11.51 -7.26 -9.53
C VAL A 103 -12.88 -6.66 -9.85
N ARG A 104 -12.92 -5.63 -10.69
CA ARG A 104 -14.18 -5.04 -11.13
C ARG A 104 -15.09 -6.07 -11.79
N ALA A 105 -14.53 -6.87 -12.69
CA ALA A 105 -15.27 -7.91 -13.37
C ALA A 105 -15.81 -8.97 -12.40
N PHE A 106 -14.98 -9.33 -11.42
CA PHE A 106 -15.38 -10.31 -10.40
C PHE A 106 -16.55 -9.79 -9.54
N LEU A 107 -16.53 -8.51 -9.21
CA LEU A 107 -17.57 -7.89 -8.38
C LEU A 107 -18.80 -7.44 -9.17
N GLY A 108 -18.75 -7.47 -10.50
CA GLY A 108 -19.87 -7.09 -11.33
C GLY A 108 -20.02 -5.60 -11.59
N PHE A 109 -18.96 -4.84 -11.40
CA PHE A 109 -18.95 -3.40 -11.71
C PHE A 109 -18.73 -3.10 -13.17
#